data_730a7c20cdcb4cfe7d49ca4e509ad285
#
_entry.id   730a7c20cdcb4cfe7d49ca4e509ad285
#
_cell.length_a   1.000
_cell.length_b   1.000
_cell.length_c   1.000
_cell.angle_alpha   90.00
_cell.angle_beta   90.00
_cell.angle_gamma   90.00
#
_symmetry.space_group_name_H-M   'P 1'
#
loop_
_entity.id
_entity.type
_entity.pdbx_description
1 polymer ?
#
loop_
_entity_poly.entity_id
_entity_poly.type
_entity_poly.pdbx_seq_one_letter_code
_entity_poly.pdbx_strand_id
1 'polypeptide(L)'
;ESYESAKARGAKIYAELLGSGMNADAYHITAPEPTGKGVIQCMQFAMKEAGLSTSQIQYINVHGTSTPLGDVSETKAIQQIFGEHAYQMNISSTKSMTGHLLGAAGAIEAIACILAMQHSLVPPTINHFSDDEAFDPRLNLTFNKAQEREINYALSNTFGFGGHNCSVIFKKYN
;
A
#
# COMPACT_ATOMS: atom_id res chain seq x y z
N GLU A 1 4.84 12.79 -15.33
CA GLU A 1 5.85 13.27 -16.29
C GLU A 1 7.25 12.84 -15.88
N SER A 2 8.24 12.91 -16.77
CA SER A 2 9.63 12.63 -16.43
C SER A 2 10.22 13.72 -15.51
N TYR A 3 11.25 13.33 -14.76
CA TYR A 3 11.98 14.25 -13.88
C TYR A 3 12.54 15.46 -14.65
N GLU A 4 13.14 15.22 -15.83
CA GLU A 4 13.72 16.25 -16.68
C GLU A 4 12.66 17.25 -17.14
N SER A 5 11.47 16.78 -17.53
CA SER A 5 10.34 17.63 -17.91
C SER A 5 9.85 18.49 -16.76
N ALA A 6 9.67 17.89 -15.58
CA ALA A 6 9.26 18.62 -14.38
C ALA A 6 10.25 19.73 -14.00
N LYS A 7 11.54 19.40 -14.02
CA LYS A 7 12.62 20.37 -13.74
C LYS A 7 12.68 21.48 -14.78
N ALA A 8 12.58 21.15 -16.07
CA ALA A 8 12.68 22.15 -17.15
C ALA A 8 11.56 23.20 -17.08
N ARG A 9 10.37 22.84 -16.64
CA ARG A 9 9.23 23.78 -16.48
C ARG A 9 9.12 24.39 -15.07
N GLY A 10 10.05 24.09 -14.15
CA GLY A 10 10.01 24.62 -12.78
C GLY A 10 8.86 24.09 -11.94
N ALA A 11 8.39 22.86 -12.22
CA ALA A 11 7.29 22.27 -11.47
C ALA A 11 7.66 21.94 -10.03
N LYS A 12 6.70 22.07 -9.12
CA LYS A 12 6.83 21.47 -7.79
C LYS A 12 6.71 19.95 -7.94
N ILE A 13 7.76 19.23 -7.53
CA ILE A 13 7.75 17.77 -7.49
C ILE A 13 7.31 17.35 -6.08
N TYR A 14 6.28 16.52 -5.99
CA TYR A 14 5.74 16.05 -4.72
C TYR A 14 6.35 14.71 -4.29
N ALA A 15 6.58 13.82 -5.24
CA ALA A 15 7.15 12.50 -5.02
C ALA A 15 7.71 11.94 -6.34
N GLU A 16 8.55 10.91 -6.23
CA GLU A 16 8.93 10.04 -7.35
C GLU A 16 8.10 8.76 -7.29
N LEU A 17 7.58 8.30 -8.43
CA LEU A 17 7.16 6.91 -8.61
C LEU A 17 8.42 6.09 -8.86
N LEU A 18 8.84 5.33 -7.85
CA LEU A 18 10.16 4.70 -7.84
C LEU A 18 10.15 3.27 -8.39
N GLY A 19 9.05 2.55 -8.19
CA GLY A 19 8.91 1.19 -8.68
C GLY A 19 7.47 0.73 -8.72
N SER A 20 7.21 -0.25 -9.55
CA SER A 20 5.89 -0.87 -9.72
C SER A 20 6.01 -2.38 -9.87
N GLY A 21 4.98 -3.09 -9.46
CA GLY A 21 4.82 -4.51 -9.68
C GLY A 21 3.42 -4.79 -10.18
N MET A 22 3.31 -5.65 -11.17
CA MET A 22 2.03 -6.07 -11.71
C MET A 22 2.06 -7.55 -12.03
N ASN A 23 0.97 -8.24 -11.71
CA ASN A 23 0.75 -9.63 -12.12
C ASN A 23 -0.74 -9.97 -12.07
N ALA A 24 -1.05 -11.24 -12.28
CA ALA A 24 -2.40 -11.77 -12.08
C ALA A 24 -2.34 -13.10 -11.34
N ASP A 25 -3.29 -13.33 -10.42
CA ASP A 25 -3.41 -14.58 -9.67
C ASP A 25 -3.69 -15.79 -10.55
N ALA A 26 -4.45 -15.59 -11.65
CA ALA A 26 -4.94 -16.64 -12.53
C ALA A 26 -5.70 -17.78 -11.77
N TYR A 27 -6.38 -17.40 -10.70
CA TYR A 27 -7.04 -18.33 -9.77
C TYR A 27 -8.55 -18.34 -9.91
N HIS A 28 -9.21 -17.19 -9.72
CA HIS A 28 -10.65 -17.05 -9.74
C HIS A 28 -11.07 -15.68 -10.26
N ILE A 29 -12.30 -15.58 -10.81
CA ILE A 29 -12.77 -14.33 -11.41
C ILE A 29 -12.93 -13.16 -10.41
N THR A 30 -13.23 -13.46 -9.14
CA THR A 30 -13.45 -12.43 -8.11
C THR A 30 -12.73 -12.68 -6.80
N ALA A 31 -12.40 -13.93 -6.46
CA ALA A 31 -11.74 -14.26 -5.20
C ALA A 31 -10.21 -14.15 -5.33
N PRO A 32 -9.53 -13.58 -4.32
CA PRO A 32 -8.07 -13.58 -4.28
C PRO A 32 -7.55 -15.02 -4.12
N GLU A 33 -6.32 -15.25 -4.57
CA GLU A 33 -5.64 -16.52 -4.35
C GLU A 33 -5.34 -16.69 -2.84
N PRO A 34 -5.80 -17.80 -2.20
CA PRO A 34 -5.80 -17.93 -0.73
C PRO A 34 -4.42 -17.84 -0.05
N THR A 35 -3.36 -18.21 -0.74
CA THR A 35 -1.98 -18.13 -0.19
C THR A 35 -1.36 -16.74 -0.32
N GLY A 36 -2.00 -15.82 -1.05
CA GLY A 36 -1.48 -14.48 -1.34
C GLY A 36 -0.24 -14.47 -2.24
N LYS A 37 0.05 -15.57 -2.95
CA LYS A 37 1.25 -15.69 -3.78
C LYS A 37 1.37 -14.57 -4.82
N GLY A 38 0.26 -14.25 -5.50
CA GLY A 38 0.25 -13.16 -6.50
C GLY A 38 0.54 -11.80 -5.86
N VAL A 39 -0.08 -11.51 -4.72
CA VAL A 39 0.13 -10.28 -3.93
C VAL A 39 1.59 -10.17 -3.48
N ILE A 40 2.17 -11.28 -2.94
CA ILE A 40 3.56 -11.35 -2.53
C ILE A 40 4.49 -11.03 -3.70
N GLN A 41 4.32 -11.69 -4.84
CA GLN A 41 5.16 -11.47 -6.02
C GLN A 41 5.01 -10.03 -6.55
N CYS A 42 3.80 -9.49 -6.54
CA CYS A 42 3.53 -8.12 -6.98
C CYS A 42 4.32 -7.10 -6.17
N MET A 43 4.24 -7.17 -4.84
CA MET A 43 5.04 -6.31 -3.95
C MET A 43 6.55 -6.53 -4.11
N GLN A 44 7.00 -7.78 -4.29
CA GLN A 44 8.42 -8.09 -4.53
C GLN A 44 8.93 -7.47 -5.85
N PHE A 45 8.12 -7.46 -6.91
CA PHE A 45 8.47 -6.81 -8.17
C PHE A 45 8.62 -5.31 -7.99
N ALA A 46 7.68 -4.66 -7.28
CA ALA A 46 7.77 -3.24 -6.98
C ALA A 46 9.04 -2.90 -6.17
N MET A 47 9.33 -3.68 -5.12
CA MET A 47 10.55 -3.50 -4.31
C MET A 47 11.83 -3.68 -5.12
N LYS A 48 11.86 -4.70 -6.00
CA LYS A 48 13.01 -4.97 -6.87
C LYS A 48 13.23 -3.84 -7.87
N GLU A 49 12.17 -3.34 -8.52
CA GLU A 49 12.27 -2.23 -9.46
C GLU A 49 12.72 -0.95 -8.76
N ALA A 50 12.20 -0.68 -7.56
CA ALA A 50 12.59 0.45 -6.73
C ALA A 50 14.03 0.35 -6.20
N GLY A 51 14.67 -0.82 -6.22
CA GLY A 51 15.99 -1.05 -5.65
C GLY A 51 16.03 -0.90 -4.11
N LEU A 52 14.90 -1.16 -3.44
CA LEU A 52 14.76 -0.98 -1.99
C LEU A 52 14.83 -2.31 -1.24
N SER A 53 15.37 -2.25 -0.02
CA SER A 53 15.20 -3.30 0.98
C SER A 53 13.86 -3.11 1.72
N THR A 54 13.33 -4.18 2.28
CA THR A 54 12.05 -4.15 3.01
C THR A 54 12.07 -3.19 4.19
N SER A 55 13.23 -2.99 4.83
CA SER A 55 13.40 -2.08 5.98
C SER A 55 13.23 -0.58 5.64
N GLN A 56 13.13 -0.23 4.36
CA GLN A 56 13.01 1.15 3.92
C GLN A 56 11.58 1.66 3.75
N ILE A 57 10.57 0.79 3.79
CA ILE A 57 9.16 1.18 3.69
C ILE A 57 8.64 1.57 5.07
N GLN A 58 8.05 2.77 5.20
CA GLN A 58 7.45 3.24 6.44
C GLN A 58 5.93 3.10 6.46
N TYR A 59 5.29 3.13 5.29
CA TYR A 59 3.84 3.12 5.17
C TYR A 59 3.37 2.25 4.01
N ILE A 60 2.33 1.45 4.26
CA ILE A 60 1.59 0.72 3.22
C ILE A 60 0.13 1.16 3.24
N ASN A 61 -0.35 1.71 2.12
CA ASN A 61 -1.77 1.87 1.84
C ASN A 61 -2.25 0.57 1.20
N VAL A 62 -2.99 -0.23 1.95
CA VAL A 62 -3.45 -1.55 1.52
C VAL A 62 -4.67 -1.47 0.61
N HIS A 63 -4.90 -2.51 -0.17
CA HIS A 63 -6.15 -2.67 -0.89
C HIS A 63 -7.34 -2.71 0.07
N GLY A 64 -7.27 -3.50 1.13
CA GLY A 64 -8.08 -3.42 2.35
C GLY A 64 -9.56 -3.07 2.13
N THR A 65 -10.32 -3.96 1.48
CA THR A 65 -11.73 -3.74 1.11
C THR A 65 -12.73 -4.16 2.18
N SER A 66 -12.25 -4.55 3.35
CA SER A 66 -13.07 -5.11 4.44
C SER A 66 -13.77 -6.42 4.05
N THR A 67 -13.05 -7.27 3.31
CA THR A 67 -13.51 -8.61 2.98
C THR A 67 -12.70 -9.64 3.77
N PRO A 68 -13.34 -10.69 4.36
CA PRO A 68 -12.66 -11.62 5.25
C PRO A 68 -11.43 -12.30 4.64
N LEU A 69 -11.50 -12.71 3.38
CA LEU A 69 -10.38 -13.36 2.69
C LEU A 69 -9.33 -12.36 2.21
N GLY A 70 -9.76 -11.21 1.70
CA GLY A 70 -8.87 -10.22 1.09
C GLY A 70 -7.92 -9.62 2.12
N ASP A 71 -8.47 -9.08 3.19
CA ASP A 71 -7.70 -8.36 4.20
C ASP A 71 -6.73 -9.29 4.96
N VAL A 72 -7.17 -10.51 5.28
CA VAL A 72 -6.33 -11.52 5.95
C VAL A 72 -5.18 -11.98 5.03
N SER A 73 -5.46 -12.21 3.75
CA SER A 73 -4.41 -12.66 2.82
C SER A 73 -3.40 -11.54 2.57
N GLU A 74 -3.84 -10.29 2.46
CA GLU A 74 -2.96 -9.15 2.26
C GLU A 74 -2.04 -8.90 3.46
N THR A 75 -2.57 -8.92 4.68
CA THR A 75 -1.75 -8.76 5.89
C THR A 75 -0.74 -9.89 6.08
N LYS A 76 -1.11 -11.13 5.78
CA LYS A 76 -0.17 -12.27 5.78
C LYS A 76 0.92 -12.12 4.73
N ALA A 77 0.57 -11.63 3.53
CA ALA A 77 1.55 -11.36 2.48
C ALA A 77 2.54 -10.26 2.92
N ILE A 78 2.06 -9.21 3.57
CA ILE A 78 2.91 -8.15 4.14
C ILE A 78 3.86 -8.74 5.19
N GLN A 79 3.36 -9.52 6.15
CA GLN A 79 4.20 -10.17 7.15
C GLN A 79 5.26 -11.08 6.53
N GLN A 80 4.90 -11.84 5.50
CA GLN A 80 5.84 -12.74 4.82
C GLN A 80 6.97 -11.99 4.09
N ILE A 81 6.68 -10.84 3.48
CA ILE A 81 7.67 -10.05 2.74
C ILE A 81 8.55 -9.25 3.68
N PHE A 82 7.93 -8.56 4.64
CA PHE A 82 8.60 -7.57 5.48
C PHE A 82 9.16 -8.18 6.78
N GLY A 83 8.76 -9.40 7.16
CA GLY A 83 9.23 -10.07 8.36
C GLY A 83 9.02 -9.20 9.61
N GLU A 84 10.03 -9.08 10.46
CA GLU A 84 9.96 -8.25 11.67
C GLU A 84 9.75 -6.75 11.38
N HIS A 85 10.10 -6.29 10.18
CA HIS A 85 9.86 -4.90 9.80
C HIS A 85 8.37 -4.58 9.63
N ALA A 86 7.52 -5.58 9.34
CA ALA A 86 6.06 -5.40 9.25
C ALA A 86 5.47 -4.78 10.50
N TYR A 87 6.05 -5.05 11.67
CA TYR A 87 5.61 -4.53 12.96
C TYR A 87 6.13 -3.11 13.28
N GLN A 88 7.01 -2.60 12.43
CA GLN A 88 7.64 -1.28 12.58
C GLN A 88 7.07 -0.23 11.63
N MET A 89 6.24 -0.63 10.69
CA MET A 89 5.61 0.26 9.71
C MET A 89 4.14 0.52 10.03
N ASN A 90 3.58 1.56 9.43
CA ASN A 90 2.15 1.80 9.45
C ASN A 90 1.49 1.12 8.25
N ILE A 91 0.32 0.55 8.50
CA ILE A 91 -0.55 -0.05 7.49
C ILE A 91 -1.92 0.60 7.64
N SER A 92 -2.54 1.05 6.56
CA SER A 92 -3.92 1.53 6.62
C SER A 92 -4.65 1.37 5.30
N SER A 93 -5.99 1.27 5.37
CA SER A 93 -6.87 1.33 4.20
C SER A 93 -7.63 2.65 4.19
N THR A 94 -7.30 3.52 3.24
CA THR A 94 -8.03 4.77 3.04
C THR A 94 -9.43 4.57 2.45
N LYS A 95 -9.74 3.37 1.95
CA LYS A 95 -11.09 2.99 1.53
C LYS A 95 -12.12 3.09 2.66
N SER A 96 -11.67 2.96 3.91
CA SER A 96 -12.54 3.17 5.09
C SER A 96 -13.14 4.58 5.14
N MET A 97 -12.48 5.58 4.53
CA MET A 97 -12.90 6.98 4.46
C MET A 97 -13.54 7.33 3.11
N THR A 98 -12.97 6.83 2.01
CA THR A 98 -13.38 7.24 0.64
C THR A 98 -14.39 6.30 0.00
N GLY A 99 -14.56 5.09 0.54
CA GLY A 99 -15.19 3.99 -0.17
C GLY A 99 -14.29 3.41 -1.26
N HIS A 100 -14.74 2.36 -1.92
CA HIS A 100 -14.02 1.72 -3.01
C HIS A 100 -14.38 2.38 -4.34
N LEU A 101 -13.44 3.15 -4.91
CA LEU A 101 -13.67 3.93 -6.14
C LEU A 101 -13.42 3.12 -7.44
N LEU A 102 -13.36 1.80 -7.35
CA LEU A 102 -13.16 0.90 -8.52
C LEU A 102 -11.91 1.31 -9.32
N GLY A 103 -12.08 1.66 -10.59
CA GLY A 103 -10.97 2.04 -11.46
C GLY A 103 -10.20 3.30 -11.02
N ALA A 104 -10.78 4.15 -10.18
CA ALA A 104 -10.13 5.33 -9.63
C ALA A 104 -9.42 5.07 -8.27
N ALA A 105 -9.63 3.89 -7.65
CA ALA A 105 -9.12 3.60 -6.31
C ALA A 105 -7.60 3.79 -6.21
N GLY A 106 -6.83 3.18 -7.09
CA GLY A 106 -5.37 3.28 -7.07
C GLY A 106 -4.85 4.71 -7.23
N ALA A 107 -5.53 5.55 -8.03
CA ALA A 107 -5.13 6.95 -8.21
C ALA A 107 -5.37 7.77 -6.92
N ILE A 108 -6.50 7.60 -6.26
CA ILE A 108 -6.80 8.29 -4.99
C ILE A 108 -5.87 7.82 -3.88
N GLU A 109 -5.57 6.54 -3.82
CA GLU A 109 -4.65 5.95 -2.85
C GLU A 109 -3.20 6.40 -3.07
N ALA A 110 -2.78 6.55 -4.33
CA ALA A 110 -1.50 7.17 -4.66
C ALA A 110 -1.41 8.62 -4.14
N ILE A 111 -2.47 9.41 -4.35
CA ILE A 111 -2.55 10.78 -3.81
C ILE A 111 -2.49 10.75 -2.28
N ALA A 112 -3.20 9.83 -1.62
CA ALA A 112 -3.17 9.69 -0.16
C ALA A 112 -1.75 9.36 0.35
N CYS A 113 -1.03 8.45 -0.31
CA CYS A 113 0.38 8.15 0.00
C CYS A 113 1.28 9.38 -0.15
N ILE A 114 1.14 10.13 -1.25
CA ILE A 114 1.93 11.35 -1.51
C ILE A 114 1.64 12.42 -0.45
N LEU A 115 0.38 12.64 -0.11
CA LEU A 115 0.01 13.59 0.95
C LEU A 115 0.50 13.13 2.33
N ALA A 116 0.42 11.84 2.64
CA ALA A 116 0.97 11.28 3.87
C ALA A 116 2.47 11.59 4.02
N MET A 117 3.24 11.42 2.93
CA MET A 117 4.67 11.80 2.89
C MET A 117 4.90 13.30 3.07
N GLN A 118 4.10 14.15 2.40
CA GLN A 118 4.25 15.60 2.48
C GLN A 118 3.95 16.14 3.89
N HIS A 119 2.96 15.57 4.56
CA HIS A 119 2.51 16.03 5.88
C HIS A 119 3.09 15.23 7.04
N SER A 120 3.88 14.17 6.76
CA SER A 120 4.40 13.24 7.78
C SER A 120 3.28 12.69 8.67
N LEU A 121 2.15 12.35 8.07
CA LEU A 121 0.92 11.92 8.76
C LEU A 121 0.28 10.75 8.01
N VAL A 122 0.26 9.58 8.66
CA VAL A 122 -0.40 8.39 8.11
C VAL A 122 -1.90 8.49 8.29
N PRO A 123 -2.71 8.42 7.21
CA PRO A 123 -4.17 8.39 7.32
C PRO A 123 -4.64 7.08 7.97
N PRO A 124 -5.70 7.14 8.81
CA PRO A 124 -6.16 5.95 9.53
C PRO A 124 -7.06 5.04 8.69
N THR A 125 -7.17 3.80 9.13
CA THR A 125 -8.34 2.95 8.85
C THR A 125 -9.41 3.30 9.88
N ILE A 126 -10.48 3.99 9.48
CA ILE A 126 -11.58 4.35 10.37
C ILE A 126 -12.66 3.27 10.44
N ASN A 127 -13.63 3.43 11.35
CA ASN A 127 -14.75 2.49 11.58
C ASN A 127 -14.31 1.13 12.14
N HIS A 128 -13.19 1.08 12.85
CA HIS A 128 -12.77 -0.10 13.59
C HIS A 128 -13.41 -0.06 14.99
N PHE A 129 -14.16 -1.10 15.34
CA PHE A 129 -14.92 -1.21 16.58
C PHE A 129 -14.48 -2.39 17.46
N SER A 130 -13.88 -3.42 16.87
CA SER A 130 -13.41 -4.61 17.56
C SER A 130 -12.28 -5.26 16.79
N ASP A 131 -11.33 -5.84 17.52
CA ASP A 131 -10.24 -6.60 16.95
C ASP A 131 -10.75 -7.94 16.40
N ASP A 132 -10.14 -8.41 15.32
CA ASP A 132 -10.38 -9.71 14.71
C ASP A 132 -9.15 -10.60 14.95
N GLU A 133 -9.37 -11.78 15.52
CA GLU A 133 -8.33 -12.76 15.85
C GLU A 133 -7.53 -13.24 14.62
N ALA A 134 -8.05 -13.01 13.41
CA ALA A 134 -7.35 -13.36 12.18
C ALA A 134 -6.13 -12.46 11.88
N PHE A 135 -6.03 -11.31 12.55
CA PHE A 135 -4.91 -10.37 12.39
C PHE A 135 -3.91 -10.49 13.55
N ASP A 136 -2.63 -10.43 13.23
CA ASP A 136 -1.58 -10.36 14.24
C ASP A 136 -1.67 -9.01 14.98
N PRO A 137 -1.91 -9.01 16.31
CA PRO A 137 -2.11 -7.78 17.09
C PRO A 137 -0.85 -6.89 17.17
N ARG A 138 0.31 -7.38 16.73
CA ARG A 138 1.54 -6.59 16.66
C ARG A 138 1.57 -5.66 15.46
N LEU A 139 0.73 -5.89 14.43
CA LEU A 139 0.68 -5.01 13.26
C LEU A 139 0.06 -3.67 13.64
N ASN A 140 0.70 -2.58 13.21
CA ASN A 140 0.14 -1.24 13.34
C ASN A 140 -0.81 -0.94 12.16
N LEU A 141 -2.06 -1.38 12.28
CA LEU A 141 -3.11 -1.17 11.27
C LEU A 141 -3.69 0.25 11.30
N THR A 142 -3.09 1.14 12.07
CA THR A 142 -3.40 2.59 12.16
C THR A 142 -4.89 2.86 12.32
N PHE A 143 -5.53 2.21 13.31
CA PHE A 143 -6.98 2.29 13.50
C PHE A 143 -7.43 3.63 14.06
N ASN A 144 -8.51 4.14 13.49
CA ASN A 144 -9.36 5.26 13.92
C ASN A 144 -8.69 6.63 14.06
N LYS A 145 -7.37 6.70 14.24
CA LYS A 145 -6.63 7.95 14.42
C LYS A 145 -5.41 7.99 13.52
N ALA A 146 -5.22 9.13 12.85
CA ALA A 146 -4.00 9.39 12.10
C ALA A 146 -2.79 9.36 13.04
N GLN A 147 -1.64 8.90 12.53
CA GLN A 147 -0.40 8.81 13.28
C GLN A 147 0.70 9.64 12.60
N GLU A 148 1.36 10.49 13.38
CA GLU A 148 2.54 11.21 12.92
C GLU A 148 3.68 10.22 12.64
N ARG A 149 4.24 10.32 11.45
CA ARG A 149 5.38 9.52 11.02
C ARG A 149 6.10 10.17 9.86
N GLU A 150 7.42 10.25 9.97
CA GLU A 150 8.23 10.58 8.81
C GLU A 150 8.16 9.42 7.80
N ILE A 151 7.75 9.73 6.58
CA ILE A 151 7.56 8.77 5.50
C ILE A 151 8.43 9.18 4.33
N ASN A 152 9.50 8.44 4.08
CA ASN A 152 10.37 8.62 2.93
C ASN A 152 9.95 7.71 1.77
N TYR A 153 9.40 6.53 2.09
CA TYR A 153 8.89 5.57 1.10
C TYR A 153 7.53 5.04 1.54
N ALA A 154 6.57 5.12 0.64
CA ALA A 154 5.24 4.54 0.81
C ALA A 154 4.94 3.55 -0.32
N LEU A 155 4.27 2.45 0.01
CA LEU A 155 3.79 1.44 -0.93
C LEU A 155 2.26 1.52 -0.98
N SER A 156 1.66 1.44 -2.16
CA SER A 156 0.23 1.37 -2.37
C SER A 156 -0.14 0.11 -3.13
N ASN A 157 -1.07 -0.67 -2.60
CA ASN A 157 -1.57 -1.91 -3.20
C ASN A 157 -2.97 -1.72 -3.77
N THR A 158 -3.19 -2.25 -4.96
CA THR A 158 -4.52 -2.33 -5.58
C THR A 158 -4.70 -3.69 -6.21
N PHE A 159 -5.75 -4.41 -5.78
CA PHE A 159 -6.10 -5.73 -6.30
C PHE A 159 -7.49 -5.68 -6.92
N GLY A 160 -7.65 -6.31 -8.07
CA GLY A 160 -8.89 -6.21 -8.86
C GLY A 160 -9.47 -7.57 -9.22
N PHE A 161 -10.76 -7.55 -9.60
CA PHE A 161 -11.39 -8.71 -10.17
C PHE A 161 -10.64 -9.21 -11.39
N GLY A 162 -10.69 -10.52 -11.64
CA GLY A 162 -9.82 -11.20 -12.60
C GLY A 162 -8.46 -11.57 -12.01
N GLY A 163 -8.24 -11.30 -10.71
CA GLY A 163 -6.99 -11.57 -10.00
C GLY A 163 -5.87 -10.59 -10.33
N HIS A 164 -6.19 -9.42 -10.87
CA HIS A 164 -5.17 -8.41 -11.19
C HIS A 164 -4.59 -7.81 -9.92
N ASN A 165 -3.27 -7.81 -9.81
CA ASN A 165 -2.54 -7.21 -8.70
C ASN A 165 -1.61 -6.10 -9.21
N CYS A 166 -1.61 -4.97 -8.50
CA CYS A 166 -0.69 -3.87 -8.74
C CYS A 166 -0.19 -3.32 -7.39
N SER A 167 1.12 -3.14 -7.31
CA SER A 167 1.79 -2.45 -6.19
C SER A 167 2.68 -1.35 -6.74
N VAL A 168 2.61 -0.16 -6.17
CA VAL A 168 3.45 0.97 -6.56
C VAL A 168 4.18 1.56 -5.35
N ILE A 169 5.42 2.00 -5.55
CA ILE A 169 6.24 2.60 -4.51
C ILE A 169 6.53 4.05 -4.86
N PHE A 170 6.23 4.92 -3.91
CA PHE A 170 6.54 6.34 -3.97
C PHE A 170 7.69 6.67 -3.03
N LYS A 171 8.56 7.56 -3.47
CA LYS A 171 9.62 8.16 -2.68
C LYS A 171 9.35 9.64 -2.51
N LYS A 172 9.50 10.15 -1.30
CA LYS A 172 9.42 11.59 -1.00
C LYS A 172 10.49 12.33 -1.80
N TYR A 173 10.09 13.38 -2.46
CA TYR A 173 11.02 14.30 -3.11
C TYR A 173 11.40 15.42 -2.12
N ASN A 174 12.71 15.60 -1.92
CA ASN A 174 13.29 16.63 -1.02
C ASN A 174 13.87 17.77 -1.84
#